data_77ff0a31eb98ad69b8d1397c7fab457b
#
_entry.id   77ff0a31eb98ad69b8d1397c7fab457b
#
_cell.length_a   1.000
_cell.length_b   1.000
_cell.length_c   1.000
_cell.angle_alpha   90.00
_cell.angle_beta   90.00
_cell.angle_gamma   90.00
#
_symmetry.space_group_name_H-M   'P 1'
#
loop_
_entity.id
_entity.type
_entity.pdbx_description
1 polymer ?
#
loop_
_entity_poly.entity_id
_entity_poly.type
_entity_poly.pdbx_seq_one_letter_code
_entity_poly.pdbx_strand_id
1 'polypeptide(L)' 'MARKVQTTLTKDMYDHVEALKEYGGYRSISEVVNKALEKLVNEHTDNEIYKYYLQKNRSERNEVE' A
#
# COMPACT_ATOMS: atom_id res chain seq x y z
N MET A 1 3.25 -9.88 -11.34
CA MET A 1 2.59 -10.84 -10.45
C MET A 1 2.34 -10.22 -9.09
N ALA A 2 1.17 -10.49 -8.55
CA ALA A 2 0.78 -9.91 -7.26
C ALA A 2 1.51 -10.60 -6.11
N ARG A 3 1.81 -9.83 -5.10
CA ARG A 3 2.46 -10.35 -3.91
C ARG A 3 1.59 -10.07 -2.70
N LYS A 4 1.60 -11.01 -1.79
CA LYS A 4 0.79 -10.89 -0.60
C LYS A 4 1.58 -10.23 0.51
N VAL A 5 0.90 -9.34 1.23
CA VAL A 5 1.50 -8.66 2.38
C VAL A 5 0.57 -8.85 3.56
N GLN A 6 1.14 -9.20 4.71
CA GLN A 6 0.38 -9.31 5.93
C GLN A 6 0.87 -8.31 6.95
N THR A 7 -0.06 -7.75 7.70
CA THR A 7 0.28 -6.80 8.73
C THR A 7 -0.74 -6.89 9.85
N THR A 8 -0.33 -6.46 11.03
CA THR A 8 -1.20 -6.43 12.19
C THR A 8 -1.58 -4.99 12.47
N LEU A 9 -2.87 -4.73 12.56
CA LEU A 9 -3.38 -3.40 12.86
C LEU A 9 -3.80 -3.32 14.31
N THR A 10 -3.61 -2.14 14.92
CA THR A 10 -4.18 -1.91 16.23
C THR A 10 -5.69 -1.91 16.11
N LYS A 11 -6.37 -2.13 17.24
CA LYS A 11 -7.81 -2.13 17.24
C LYS A 11 -8.36 -0.79 16.71
N ASP A 12 -7.74 0.30 17.14
CA ASP A 12 -8.19 1.61 16.73
C ASP A 12 -8.04 1.80 15.22
N MET A 13 -6.90 1.39 14.67
CA MET A 13 -6.67 1.52 13.24
C MET A 13 -7.62 0.61 12.45
N TYR A 14 -7.88 -0.57 12.99
CA TYR A 14 -8.82 -1.48 12.34
C TYR A 14 -10.21 -0.85 12.26
N ASP A 15 -10.62 -0.20 13.34
CA ASP A 15 -11.92 0.48 13.34
C ASP A 15 -11.98 1.57 12.29
N HIS A 16 -10.88 2.30 12.11
CA HIS A 16 -10.83 3.33 11.08
C HIS A 16 -10.92 2.71 9.68
N VAL A 17 -10.26 1.59 9.47
CA VAL A 17 -10.29 0.93 8.16
C VAL A 17 -11.71 0.46 7.86
N GLU A 18 -12.38 -0.10 8.87
CA GLU A 18 -13.76 -0.53 8.68
C GLU A 18 -14.66 0.65 8.33
N ALA A 19 -14.46 1.77 9.02
CA ALA A 19 -15.25 2.97 8.75
C ALA A 19 -15.00 3.47 7.33
N LEU A 20 -13.75 3.45 6.91
CA LEU A 20 -13.41 3.89 5.55
C LEU A 20 -14.04 2.97 4.52
N LYS A 21 -14.07 1.68 4.80
CA LYS A 21 -14.67 0.74 3.89
C LYS A 21 -16.15 1.07 3.66
N GLU A 22 -16.88 1.28 4.73
CA GLU A 22 -18.30 1.57 4.63
C GLU A 22 -18.56 2.95 4.04
N TYR A 23 -17.80 3.93 4.52
CA TYR A 23 -17.96 5.30 4.05
C TYR A 23 -17.66 5.43 2.57
N GLY A 24 -16.60 4.77 2.10
CA GLY A 24 -16.18 4.87 0.73
C GLY A 24 -16.83 3.89 -0.22
N GLY A 25 -17.64 2.97 0.31
CA GLY A 25 -18.29 1.99 -0.53
C GLY A 25 -17.34 0.92 -1.07
N TYR A 26 -16.26 0.66 -0.37
CA TYR A 26 -15.32 -0.37 -0.80
C TYR A 26 -15.86 -1.75 -0.49
N ARG A 27 -15.42 -2.72 -1.27
CA ARG A 27 -15.91 -4.09 -1.13
C ARG A 27 -15.25 -4.85 -0.01
N SER A 28 -14.01 -4.53 0.28
CA SER A 28 -13.26 -5.28 1.27
C SER A 28 -12.20 -4.40 1.90
N ILE A 29 -11.67 -4.89 3.02
CA ILE A 29 -10.58 -4.18 3.69
C ILE A 29 -9.35 -4.13 2.80
N SER A 30 -9.11 -5.20 2.03
CA SER A 30 -7.98 -5.22 1.10
C SER A 30 -8.07 -4.07 0.10
N GLU A 31 -9.28 -3.79 -0.38
CA GLU A 31 -9.46 -2.71 -1.33
C GLU A 31 -9.14 -1.36 -0.69
N VAL A 32 -9.57 -1.18 0.55
CA VAL A 32 -9.26 0.06 1.28
C VAL A 32 -7.75 0.23 1.42
N VAL A 33 -7.07 -0.84 1.83
CA VAL A 33 -5.63 -0.79 2.03
C VAL A 33 -4.93 -0.49 0.70
N ASN A 34 -5.34 -1.14 -0.37
CA ASN A 34 -4.72 -0.91 -1.67
C ASN A 34 -4.90 0.52 -2.14
N LYS A 35 -6.09 1.08 -1.93
CA LYS A 35 -6.34 2.46 -2.32
C LYS A 35 -5.50 3.43 -1.49
N ALA A 36 -5.35 3.14 -0.20
CA ALA A 36 -4.52 3.98 0.66
C ALA A 36 -3.07 3.94 0.19
N LEU A 37 -2.57 2.75 -0.14
CA LEU A 37 -1.20 2.62 -0.61
C LEU A 37 -0.99 3.31 -1.95
N GLU A 38 -1.98 3.20 -2.85
CA GLU A 38 -1.92 3.90 -4.12
C GLU A 38 -1.77 5.40 -3.91
N LYS A 39 -2.57 5.93 -3.01
CA LYS A 39 -2.52 7.35 -2.73
C LYS A 39 -1.17 7.75 -2.18
N LEU A 40 -0.66 6.98 -1.23
CA LEU A 40 0.63 7.27 -0.63
C LEU A 40 1.75 7.21 -1.67
N VAL A 41 1.71 6.21 -2.53
CA VAL A 41 2.70 6.09 -3.59
C VAL A 41 2.63 7.30 -4.52
N ASN A 42 1.43 7.70 -4.91
CA ASN A 42 1.27 8.82 -5.82
C ASN A 42 1.78 10.12 -5.24
N GLU A 43 1.73 10.26 -3.92
CA GLU A 43 2.24 11.46 -3.26
C GLU A 43 3.76 11.58 -3.37
N HIS A 44 4.43 10.46 -3.60
CA HIS A 44 5.90 10.45 -3.63
C HIS A 44 6.48 10.09 -4.97
N THR A 45 5.65 9.89 -5.98
CA THR A 45 6.09 9.42 -7.28
C THR A 45 7.17 10.30 -7.91
N ASP A 46 7.08 11.62 -7.68
CA ASP A 46 8.03 12.55 -8.27
C ASP A 46 9.26 12.80 -7.41
N ASN A 47 9.33 12.18 -6.25
CA ASN A 47 10.46 12.38 -5.34
C ASN A 47 11.65 11.56 -5.80
N GLU A 48 12.79 12.22 -6.00
CA GLU A 48 13.98 11.54 -6.51
C GLU A 48 14.54 10.53 -5.53
N ILE A 49 14.48 10.85 -4.24
CA ILE A 49 14.95 9.90 -3.23
C ILE A 49 14.08 8.65 -3.20
N TYR A 50 12.79 8.85 -3.32
CA TYR A 50 11.86 7.72 -3.37
C TYR A 50 12.15 6.84 -4.59
N LYS A 51 12.39 7.48 -5.75
CA LYS A 51 12.70 6.73 -6.96
C LYS A 51 13.96 5.90 -6.79
N TYR A 52 14.94 6.46 -6.09
CA TYR A 52 16.18 5.73 -5.82
C TYR A 52 15.91 4.46 -5.03
N TYR A 53 15.12 4.58 -3.97
CA TYR A 53 14.82 3.42 -3.14
C TYR A 53 13.98 2.39 -3.88
N LEU A 54 13.07 2.85 -4.72
CA LEU A 54 12.27 1.94 -5.53
C LEU A 54 13.16 1.12 -6.46
N GLN A 55 14.06 1.80 -7.14
CA GLN A 55 14.99 1.16 -8.07
C GLN A 55 15.90 0.18 -7.34
N LYS A 56 16.41 0.60 -6.20
CA LYS A 56 17.28 -0.23 -5.39
C LYS A 56 16.58 -1.52 -4.98
N ASN A 57 15.35 -1.43 -4.52
CA ASN A 57 14.63 -2.61 -4.07
C ASN A 57 14.30 -3.55 -5.22
N ARG A 58 14.01 -3.00 -6.38
CA ARG A 58 13.75 -3.83 -7.55
C ARG A 58 14.99 -4.59 -7.96
N SER A 59 16.13 -3.92 -7.92
CA SER A 59 17.40 -4.55 -8.29
C SER A 59 17.79 -5.64 -7.32
N GLU A 60 17.63 -5.38 -6.03
CA GLU A 60 18.02 -6.34 -5.02
C GLU A 60 17.14 -7.58 -5.05
N ARG A 61 15.89 -7.40 -5.38
CA ARG A 61 14.97 -8.50 -5.43
C ARG A 61 15.21 -9.37 -6.64
N ASN A 62 15.64 -8.82 -7.69
CA ASN A 62 16.01 -9.44 -8.83
C ASN A 62 15.16 -10.23 -9.58
N GLU A 63 15.01 -10.24 -9.63
CA GLU A 63 14.54 -10.76 -10.08
C GLU A 63 14.15 -10.98 -10.91
N VAL A 64 14.15 -11.30 -11.15
CA VAL A 64 13.84 -11.69 -11.74
C VAL A 64 12.86 -11.86 -12.12
N GLU A 65 12.40 -11.84 -12.13
CA GLU A 65 11.46 -12.02 -12.46
C GLU A 65 11.29 -11.68 -13.28
#